data_6028b312591c6783a3220a6eb4944918
#
_entry.id   6028b312591c6783a3220a6eb4944918
#
_cell.length_a   1.000
_cell.length_b   1.000
_cell.length_c   1.000
_cell.angle_alpha   90.00
_cell.angle_beta   90.00
_cell.angle_gamma   90.00
#
_symmetry.space_group_name_H-M   'P 1'
#
loop_
_entity.id
_entity.type
_entity.pdbx_description
1 polymer ?
#
loop_
_entity_poly.entity_id
_entity_poly.type
_entity_poly.pdbx_seq_one_letter_code
_entity_poly.pdbx_strand_id
1 'polypeptide(L)'
;MNQRSAIRIGVIADTHGLFDPAIRRHFRGVDHILHAGDIGDRSVIEQLEQIAPVTAVSGNVDDDEQSVFPSEAVIELVGRRIAIRHILYEGGKLTKGGRTFLEREQPDICIFGHTHQPKVERFGKTLLFNPGSAGPKRFKLSRGLGLLRLCAAEVKPRLISLPDKAESHVVV
;
A
#
# COMPACT_ATOMS: atom_id res chain seq x y z
N MET A 1 -26.47 13.97 6.03
CA MET A 1 -25.28 13.44 5.29
C MET A 1 -25.02 12.02 5.77
N ASN A 2 -25.25 11.06 4.92
CA ASN A 2 -25.03 9.64 5.24
C ASN A 2 -23.51 9.37 5.24
N GLN A 3 -22.84 9.51 6.38
CA GLN A 3 -21.47 9.01 6.50
C GLN A 3 -21.57 7.48 6.40
N ARG A 4 -21.02 6.91 5.33
CA ARG A 4 -20.86 5.45 5.26
C ARG A 4 -20.15 5.00 6.53
N SER A 5 -20.79 4.12 7.28
CA SER A 5 -20.27 3.63 8.56
C SER A 5 -18.96 2.85 8.44
N ALA A 6 -18.56 2.49 7.24
CA ALA A 6 -17.30 1.81 6.94
C ALA A 6 -16.85 2.11 5.49
N ILE A 7 -15.53 2.21 5.28
CA ILE A 7 -14.91 2.34 3.96
C ILE A 7 -13.97 1.16 3.70
N ARG A 8 -13.73 0.90 2.41
CA ARG A 8 -12.78 -0.12 1.94
C ARG A 8 -11.60 0.56 1.27
N ILE A 9 -10.40 0.18 1.64
CA ILE A 9 -9.15 0.73 1.11
C ILE A 9 -8.35 -0.39 0.45
N GLY A 10 -7.95 -0.17 -0.80
CA GLY A 10 -6.94 -0.99 -1.46
C GLY A 10 -5.55 -0.57 -1.01
N VAL A 11 -4.69 -1.53 -0.71
CA VAL A 11 -3.29 -1.29 -0.32
C VAL A 11 -2.36 -2.06 -1.26
N ILE A 12 -1.42 -1.36 -1.87
CA ILE A 12 -0.51 -1.92 -2.87
C ILE A 12 0.89 -1.32 -2.68
N ALA A 13 1.92 -2.07 -3.00
CA ALA A 13 3.31 -1.64 -2.95
C ALA A 13 4.17 -2.39 -3.96
N ASP A 14 5.36 -1.86 -4.24
CA ASP A 14 6.42 -2.55 -4.99
C ASP A 14 5.93 -3.07 -6.35
N THR A 15 5.21 -2.24 -7.09
CA THR A 15 4.66 -2.57 -8.41
C THR A 15 5.74 -2.62 -9.49
N HIS A 16 6.82 -1.85 -9.32
CA HIS A 16 7.97 -1.81 -10.26
C HIS A 16 7.54 -1.69 -11.73
N GLY A 17 6.55 -0.84 -12.01
CA GLY A 17 6.04 -0.60 -13.35
C GLY A 17 5.01 -1.61 -13.86
N LEU A 18 4.69 -2.65 -13.08
CA LEU A 18 3.70 -3.66 -13.46
C LEU A 18 2.32 -3.32 -12.91
N PHE A 19 1.33 -3.16 -13.77
CA PHE A 19 -0.08 -3.18 -13.41
C PHE A 19 -0.70 -4.52 -13.81
N ASP A 20 -0.90 -5.40 -12.84
CA ASP A 20 -1.56 -6.68 -13.06
C ASP A 20 -3.09 -6.46 -13.18
N PRO A 21 -3.76 -6.94 -14.25
CA PRO A 21 -5.21 -6.83 -14.41
C PRO A 21 -6.02 -7.39 -13.23
N ALA A 22 -5.49 -8.34 -12.48
CA ALA A 22 -6.11 -8.88 -11.28
C ALA A 22 -6.36 -7.79 -10.22
N ILE A 23 -5.57 -6.71 -10.20
CA ILE A 23 -5.75 -5.56 -9.29
C ILE A 23 -7.16 -4.97 -9.45
N ARG A 24 -7.64 -4.78 -10.69
CA ARG A 24 -8.99 -4.24 -10.96
C ARG A 24 -10.08 -5.09 -10.32
N ARG A 25 -9.93 -6.40 -10.36
CA ARG A 25 -10.88 -7.35 -9.78
C ARG A 25 -10.90 -7.25 -8.25
N HIS A 26 -9.72 -7.24 -7.62
CA HIS A 26 -9.58 -7.20 -6.17
C HIS A 26 -9.96 -5.85 -5.57
N PHE A 27 -9.68 -4.75 -6.29
CA PHE A 27 -9.98 -3.39 -5.84
C PHE A 27 -11.34 -2.88 -6.30
N ARG A 28 -12.19 -3.74 -6.87
CA ARG A 28 -13.56 -3.34 -7.22
C ARG A 28 -14.32 -2.85 -6.00
N GLY A 29 -14.79 -1.60 -6.04
CA GLY A 29 -15.59 -0.99 -4.99
C GLY A 29 -14.79 -0.61 -3.74
N VAL A 30 -13.47 -0.41 -3.84
CA VAL A 30 -12.72 0.32 -2.82
C VAL A 30 -13.02 1.81 -2.92
N ASP A 31 -12.97 2.49 -1.78
CA ASP A 31 -13.25 3.93 -1.70
C ASP A 31 -11.96 4.76 -1.86
N HIS A 32 -10.81 4.16 -1.61
CA HIS A 32 -9.48 4.78 -1.73
C HIS A 32 -8.40 3.73 -1.96
N ILE A 33 -7.26 4.12 -2.55
CA ILE A 33 -6.10 3.25 -2.75
C ILE A 33 -4.87 3.91 -2.15
N LEU A 34 -4.06 3.13 -1.42
CA LEU A 34 -2.79 3.54 -0.86
C LEU A 34 -1.66 2.77 -1.54
N HIS A 35 -0.71 3.49 -2.14
CA HIS A 35 0.49 2.90 -2.74
C HIS A 35 1.72 3.24 -1.91
N ALA A 36 2.36 2.23 -1.36
CA ALA A 36 3.47 2.38 -0.42
C ALA A 36 4.86 2.41 -1.08
N GLY A 37 4.96 2.91 -2.33
CA GLY A 37 6.24 3.17 -3.00
C GLY A 37 6.77 2.02 -3.87
N ASP A 38 7.90 2.26 -4.51
CA ASP A 38 8.47 1.46 -5.58
C ASP A 38 7.46 1.24 -6.72
N ILE A 39 6.93 2.37 -7.20
CA ILE A 39 5.91 2.44 -8.25
C ILE A 39 6.51 1.98 -9.58
N GLY A 40 7.68 2.52 -9.95
CA GLY A 40 8.47 2.20 -11.13
C GLY A 40 8.01 2.92 -12.40
N ASP A 41 6.71 3.06 -12.64
CA ASP A 41 6.15 3.76 -13.79
C ASP A 41 4.85 4.47 -13.42
N ARG A 42 4.71 5.73 -13.83
CA ARG A 42 3.55 6.56 -13.53
C ARG A 42 2.24 5.98 -14.05
N SER A 43 2.28 5.23 -15.14
CA SER A 43 1.09 4.59 -15.72
C SER A 43 0.40 3.63 -14.75
N VAL A 44 1.14 3.09 -13.76
CA VAL A 44 0.56 2.28 -12.69
C VAL A 44 -0.42 3.12 -11.86
N ILE A 45 -0.02 4.33 -11.46
CA ILE A 45 -0.88 5.24 -10.70
C ILE A 45 -2.08 5.67 -11.53
N GLU A 46 -1.86 6.02 -12.80
CA GLU A 46 -2.95 6.41 -13.71
C GLU A 46 -4.01 5.31 -13.87
N GLN A 47 -3.58 4.05 -13.89
CA GLN A 47 -4.50 2.90 -13.95
C GLN A 47 -5.20 2.65 -12.61
N LEU A 48 -4.54 2.88 -11.47
CA LEU A 48 -5.16 2.80 -10.14
C LEU A 48 -6.20 3.91 -9.95
N GLU A 49 -5.93 5.13 -10.43
CA GLU A 49 -6.85 6.27 -10.35
C GLU A 49 -8.15 6.04 -11.15
N GLN A 50 -8.14 5.15 -12.15
CA GLN A 50 -9.37 4.72 -12.83
C GLN A 50 -10.28 3.85 -11.96
N ILE A 51 -9.77 3.34 -10.82
CA ILE A 51 -10.54 2.50 -9.90
C ILE A 51 -11.05 3.35 -8.73
N ALA A 52 -10.18 4.12 -8.08
CA ALA A 52 -10.50 4.98 -6.93
C ALA A 52 -9.41 6.05 -6.74
N PRO A 53 -9.65 7.11 -5.95
CA PRO A 53 -8.62 8.07 -5.57
C PRO A 53 -7.39 7.38 -4.97
N VAL A 54 -6.19 7.83 -5.33
CA VAL A 54 -4.91 7.26 -4.91
C VAL A 54 -4.11 8.23 -4.05
N THR A 55 -3.58 7.75 -2.95
CA THR A 55 -2.49 8.41 -2.22
C THR A 55 -1.26 7.52 -2.34
N ALA A 56 -0.18 8.06 -2.88
CA ALA A 56 1.06 7.33 -3.10
C ALA A 56 2.25 8.05 -2.46
N VAL A 57 3.25 7.27 -2.07
CA VAL A 57 4.58 7.77 -1.70
C VAL A 57 5.62 7.20 -2.67
N SER A 58 6.78 7.87 -2.77
CA SER A 58 7.93 7.33 -3.49
C SER A 58 8.60 6.22 -2.68
N GLY A 59 9.13 5.21 -3.38
CA GLY A 59 10.07 4.25 -2.84
C GLY A 59 11.49 4.55 -3.32
N ASN A 60 12.44 3.67 -3.02
CA ASN A 60 13.84 3.89 -3.38
C ASN A 60 14.13 3.80 -4.89
N VAL A 61 13.23 3.18 -5.69
CA VAL A 61 13.35 3.19 -7.16
C VAL A 61 12.69 4.40 -7.81
N ASP A 62 11.88 5.15 -7.06
CA ASP A 62 11.14 6.33 -7.53
C ASP A 62 11.83 7.64 -7.13
N ASP A 63 12.95 7.55 -6.40
CA ASP A 63 13.65 8.70 -5.80
C ASP A 63 14.59 9.34 -6.83
N ASP A 64 14.01 9.91 -7.86
CA ASP A 64 14.68 10.77 -8.81
C ASP A 64 14.21 12.24 -8.65
N GLU A 65 14.95 13.17 -9.23
CA GLU A 65 14.63 14.61 -9.19
C GLU A 65 13.27 14.93 -9.84
N GLN A 66 12.64 13.97 -10.52
CA GLN A 66 11.37 14.10 -11.21
C GLN A 66 10.22 13.42 -10.46
N SER A 67 10.48 12.78 -9.33
CA SER A 67 9.43 12.15 -8.54
C SER A 67 8.43 13.19 -8.05
N VAL A 68 7.18 13.02 -8.46
CA VAL A 68 6.06 13.87 -8.03
C VAL A 68 5.41 13.39 -6.72
N PHE A 69 5.86 12.24 -6.20
CA PHE A 69 5.32 11.65 -5.00
C PHE A 69 6.21 11.95 -3.77
N PRO A 70 5.61 12.33 -2.63
CA PRO A 70 6.38 12.55 -1.41
C PRO A 70 6.97 11.23 -0.89
N SER A 71 8.06 11.29 -0.12
CA SER A 71 8.64 10.12 0.55
C SER A 71 7.79 9.59 1.71
N GLU A 72 6.93 10.44 2.25
CA GLU A 72 6.03 10.13 3.36
C GLU A 72 4.68 10.84 3.14
N ALA A 73 3.60 10.20 3.55
CA ALA A 73 2.27 10.81 3.55
C ALA A 73 1.52 10.46 4.82
N VAL A 74 0.67 11.37 5.27
CA VAL A 74 -0.25 11.15 6.37
C VAL A 74 -1.62 11.66 5.95
N ILE A 75 -2.63 10.80 6.08
CA ILE A 75 -4.02 11.12 5.75
C ILE A 75 -4.94 10.72 6.89
N GLU A 76 -6.12 11.30 6.92
CA GLU A 76 -7.17 10.92 7.86
C GLU A 76 -8.39 10.38 7.10
N LEU A 77 -8.80 9.17 7.40
CA LEU A 77 -9.98 8.53 6.83
C LEU A 77 -10.82 7.91 7.94
N VAL A 78 -12.09 8.28 8.00
CA VAL A 78 -13.06 7.77 9.00
C VAL A 78 -12.54 7.93 10.44
N GLY A 79 -11.91 9.07 10.73
CA GLY A 79 -11.34 9.36 12.06
C GLY A 79 -10.10 8.53 12.42
N ARG A 80 -9.47 7.87 11.43
CA ARG A 80 -8.21 7.13 11.59
C ARG A 80 -7.07 7.86 10.91
N ARG A 81 -5.97 8.04 11.64
CA ARG A 81 -4.72 8.60 11.12
C ARG A 81 -3.91 7.48 10.47
N ILE A 82 -3.69 7.59 9.17
CA ILE A 82 -2.96 6.61 8.37
C ILE A 82 -1.68 7.26 7.86
N ALA A 83 -0.55 6.69 8.22
CA ALA A 83 0.76 7.11 7.76
C ALA A 83 1.30 6.12 6.73
N ILE A 84 2.01 6.62 5.71
CA ILE A 84 2.56 5.83 4.64
C ILE A 84 4.03 6.20 4.49
N ARG A 85 4.90 5.20 4.48
CA ARG A 85 6.33 5.34 4.22
C ARG A 85 6.85 4.04 3.59
N HIS A 86 7.64 4.14 2.52
CA HIS A 86 8.10 2.94 1.81
C HIS A 86 8.97 2.04 2.67
N ILE A 87 10.06 2.56 3.23
CA ILE A 87 11.00 1.78 4.04
C ILE A 87 10.72 1.95 5.53
N LEU A 88 10.08 0.96 6.13
CA LEU A 88 9.88 0.85 7.57
C LEU A 88 10.80 -0.21 8.19
N TYR A 89 10.95 -1.34 7.50
CA TYR A 89 11.81 -2.47 7.87
C TYR A 89 12.88 -2.71 6.83
N GLU A 90 14.06 -3.14 7.28
CA GLU A 90 15.16 -3.60 6.45
C GLU A 90 15.92 -4.70 7.18
N GLY A 91 16.28 -5.79 6.48
CA GLY A 91 16.94 -6.94 7.10
C GLY A 91 16.16 -7.56 8.28
N GLY A 92 14.83 -7.52 8.23
CA GLY A 92 13.95 -8.03 9.28
C GLY A 92 13.84 -7.15 10.53
N LYS A 93 14.46 -5.96 10.53
CA LYS A 93 14.46 -5.03 11.68
C LYS A 93 13.82 -3.71 11.33
N LEU A 94 13.11 -3.13 12.29
CA LEU A 94 12.60 -1.75 12.20
C LEU A 94 13.79 -0.79 12.07
N THR A 95 13.78 0.01 10.99
CA THR A 95 14.85 0.98 10.73
C THR A 95 14.78 2.15 11.73
N LYS A 96 15.91 2.85 11.94
CA LYS A 96 15.92 4.07 12.74
C LYS A 96 14.95 5.11 12.20
N GLY A 97 14.95 5.33 10.86
CA GLY A 97 14.03 6.25 10.20
C GLY A 97 12.56 5.83 10.34
N GLY A 98 12.27 4.52 10.23
CA GLY A 98 10.94 3.98 10.45
C GLY A 98 10.45 4.20 11.89
N ARG A 99 11.30 3.97 12.88
CA ARG A 99 10.97 4.24 14.29
C ARG A 99 10.69 5.72 14.52
N THR A 100 11.56 6.61 14.05
CA THR A 100 11.39 8.07 14.18
C THR A 100 10.08 8.52 13.53
N PHE A 101 9.74 7.96 12.37
CA PHE A 101 8.47 8.23 11.67
C PHE A 101 7.27 7.82 12.49
N LEU A 102 7.26 6.61 13.05
CA LEU A 102 6.16 6.12 13.90
C LEU A 102 6.00 6.95 15.18
N GLU A 103 7.11 7.31 15.81
CA GLU A 103 7.11 8.14 17.03
C GLU A 103 6.62 9.56 16.77
N ARG A 104 6.98 10.16 15.63
CA ARG A 104 6.53 11.50 15.23
C ARG A 104 5.05 11.52 14.86
N GLU A 105 4.61 10.59 14.02
CA GLU A 105 3.26 10.61 13.47
C GLU A 105 2.23 9.95 14.37
N GLN A 106 2.62 9.02 15.22
CA GLN A 106 1.73 8.24 16.11
C GLN A 106 0.44 7.76 15.41
N PRO A 107 0.53 7.11 14.24
CA PRO A 107 -0.64 6.76 13.45
C PRO A 107 -1.41 5.59 14.06
N ASP A 108 -2.70 5.49 13.72
CA ASP A 108 -3.49 4.28 13.97
C ASP A 108 -3.03 3.12 13.08
N ILE A 109 -2.64 3.47 11.84
CA ILE A 109 -2.20 2.51 10.81
C ILE A 109 -0.98 3.07 10.11
N CYS A 110 0.07 2.24 9.94
CA CYS A 110 1.22 2.56 9.10
C CYS A 110 1.31 1.55 7.95
N ILE A 111 1.27 2.07 6.72
CA ILE A 111 1.41 1.29 5.49
C ILE A 111 2.84 1.42 4.99
N PHE A 112 3.44 0.30 4.60
CA PHE A 112 4.81 0.27 4.10
C PHE A 112 5.03 -0.85 3.07
N GLY A 113 6.17 -0.85 2.38
CA GLY A 113 6.57 -1.81 1.36
C GLY A 113 8.00 -2.30 1.54
N HIS A 114 8.80 -2.22 0.48
CA HIS A 114 10.23 -2.47 0.40
C HIS A 114 10.66 -3.92 0.60
N THR A 115 10.21 -4.58 1.65
CA THR A 115 10.65 -5.96 1.96
C THR A 115 10.04 -7.01 1.04
N HIS A 116 8.99 -6.67 0.27
CA HIS A 116 8.17 -7.57 -0.53
C HIS A 116 7.52 -8.71 0.28
N GLN A 117 7.58 -8.64 1.60
CA GLN A 117 7.03 -9.65 2.51
C GLN A 117 5.75 -9.12 3.14
N PRO A 118 4.61 -9.79 2.93
CA PRO A 118 3.37 -9.41 3.60
C PRO A 118 3.55 -9.41 5.12
N LYS A 119 3.08 -8.36 5.78
CA LYS A 119 3.18 -8.24 7.23
C LYS A 119 1.96 -7.54 7.80
N VAL A 120 1.40 -8.14 8.84
CA VAL A 120 0.35 -7.54 9.68
C VAL A 120 0.77 -7.73 11.12
N GLU A 121 1.15 -6.65 11.79
CA GLU A 121 1.53 -6.73 13.21
C GLU A 121 1.17 -5.45 13.96
N ARG A 122 1.24 -5.48 15.28
CA ARG A 122 1.06 -4.32 16.15
C ARG A 122 2.40 -3.80 16.66
N PHE A 123 2.59 -2.49 16.55
CA PHE A 123 3.66 -1.76 17.22
C PHE A 123 3.00 -0.74 18.16
N GLY A 124 2.94 -1.08 19.45
CA GLY A 124 2.12 -0.34 20.39
C GLY A 124 0.64 -0.33 19.96
N LYS A 125 0.09 0.85 19.74
CA LYS A 125 -1.30 1.04 19.27
C LYS A 125 -1.40 1.01 17.74
N THR A 126 -0.30 1.19 17.02
CA THR A 126 -0.26 1.27 15.56
C THR A 126 -0.38 -0.11 14.91
N LEU A 127 -1.29 -0.26 13.97
CA LEU A 127 -1.32 -1.40 13.06
C LEU A 127 -0.28 -1.18 11.96
N LEU A 128 0.73 -2.04 11.87
CA LEU A 128 1.69 -2.07 10.77
C LEU A 128 1.19 -3.01 9.68
N PHE A 129 1.14 -2.52 8.44
CA PHE A 129 0.59 -3.28 7.33
C PHE A 129 1.45 -3.14 6.07
N ASN A 130 2.04 -4.25 5.64
CA ASN A 130 2.73 -4.40 4.36
C ASN A 130 1.91 -5.38 3.50
N PRO A 131 1.42 -4.98 2.32
CA PRO A 131 0.61 -5.85 1.46
C PRO A 131 1.43 -6.93 0.74
N GLY A 132 2.76 -6.89 0.81
CA GLY A 132 3.66 -7.61 -0.08
C GLY A 132 3.87 -6.84 -1.39
N SER A 133 4.53 -7.45 -2.37
CA SER A 133 4.78 -6.86 -3.68
C SER A 133 3.70 -7.25 -4.69
N ALA A 134 3.12 -6.27 -5.38
CA ALA A 134 2.23 -6.50 -6.51
C ALA A 134 2.98 -6.51 -7.85
N GLY A 135 4.26 -6.24 -7.85
CA GLY A 135 5.14 -6.22 -9.01
C GLY A 135 5.54 -7.62 -9.51
N PRO A 136 6.52 -7.68 -10.40
CA PRO A 136 7.08 -8.96 -10.86
C PRO A 136 7.58 -9.81 -9.70
N LYS A 137 7.32 -11.11 -9.78
CA LYS A 137 7.79 -12.05 -8.75
C LYS A 137 9.31 -11.98 -8.62
N ARG A 138 9.77 -11.87 -7.38
CA ARG A 138 11.20 -11.90 -7.04
C ARG A 138 11.50 -13.06 -6.10
N PHE A 139 12.47 -13.87 -6.48
CA PHE A 139 12.90 -15.04 -5.70
C PHE A 139 11.72 -15.98 -5.37
N LYS A 140 11.62 -16.39 -4.11
CA LYS A 140 10.55 -17.25 -3.58
C LYS A 140 9.41 -16.47 -2.93
N LEU A 141 9.44 -15.12 -2.98
CA LEU A 141 8.40 -14.29 -2.38
C LEU A 141 7.13 -14.33 -3.21
N SER A 142 6.01 -14.56 -2.55
CA SER A 142 4.69 -14.51 -3.18
C SER A 142 4.31 -13.06 -3.51
N ARG A 143 3.68 -12.86 -4.65
CA ARG A 143 3.08 -11.58 -5.01
C ARG A 143 1.79 -11.36 -4.21
N GLY A 144 1.49 -10.10 -3.91
CA GLY A 144 0.29 -9.81 -3.15
C GLY A 144 -0.11 -8.33 -3.15
N LEU A 145 -1.29 -8.10 -2.61
CA LEU A 145 -1.87 -6.80 -2.29
C LEU A 145 -2.71 -6.91 -1.03
N GLY A 146 -3.25 -5.82 -0.56
CA GLY A 146 -4.02 -5.80 0.67
C GLY A 146 -5.35 -5.07 0.54
N LEU A 147 -6.24 -5.36 1.45
CA LEU A 147 -7.47 -4.62 1.69
C LEU A 147 -7.54 -4.25 3.17
N LEU A 148 -7.99 -3.03 3.44
CA LEU A 148 -8.38 -2.59 4.77
C LEU A 148 -9.86 -2.23 4.75
N ARG A 149 -10.62 -2.76 5.69
CA ARG A 149 -11.95 -2.24 6.00
C ARG A 149 -11.86 -1.41 7.26
N LEU A 150 -12.19 -0.13 7.13
CA LEU A 150 -12.13 0.83 8.22
C LEU A 150 -13.53 1.26 8.62
N CYS A 151 -13.78 1.26 9.92
CA CYS A 151 -14.88 1.99 10.53
C CYS A 151 -14.38 2.65 11.83
N ALA A 152 -15.19 3.50 12.44
CA ALA A 152 -14.80 4.20 13.67
C ALA A 152 -14.35 3.23 14.79
N ALA A 153 -15.01 2.07 14.89
CA ALA A 153 -14.75 1.10 15.95
C ALA A 153 -13.65 0.09 15.61
N GLU A 154 -13.39 -0.20 14.32
CA GLU A 154 -12.59 -1.35 13.94
C GLU A 154 -11.78 -1.14 12.65
N VAL A 155 -10.60 -1.79 12.60
CA VAL A 155 -9.75 -1.92 11.42
C VAL A 155 -9.59 -3.39 11.12
N LYS A 156 -10.01 -3.84 9.92
CA LYS A 156 -9.85 -5.22 9.45
C LYS A 156 -8.88 -5.29 8.28
N PRO A 157 -7.63 -5.68 8.51
CA PRO A 157 -6.67 -5.94 7.44
C PRO A 157 -6.93 -7.31 6.79
N ARG A 158 -6.71 -7.39 5.49
CA ARG A 158 -6.73 -8.62 4.70
C ARG A 158 -5.61 -8.63 3.68
N LEU A 159 -4.80 -9.66 3.68
CA LEU A 159 -3.80 -9.93 2.65
C LEU A 159 -4.42 -10.79 1.54
N ILE A 160 -4.04 -10.50 0.30
CA ILE A 160 -4.50 -11.20 -0.91
C ILE A 160 -3.26 -11.63 -1.69
N SER A 161 -3.13 -12.92 -1.93
CA SER A 161 -2.09 -13.46 -2.81
C SER A 161 -2.47 -13.25 -4.27
N LEU A 162 -1.51 -12.81 -5.08
CA LEU A 162 -1.61 -12.75 -6.53
C LEU A 162 -0.91 -13.96 -7.15
N PRO A 163 -1.34 -14.39 -8.36
CA PRO A 163 -0.61 -15.41 -9.11
C PRO A 163 0.86 -15.01 -9.35
N ASP A 164 1.75 -15.98 -9.45
CA ASP A 164 3.18 -15.76 -9.68
C ASP A 164 3.47 -14.98 -10.99
N LYS A 165 2.64 -15.19 -11.99
CA LYS A 165 2.64 -14.41 -13.24
C LYS A 165 1.44 -13.49 -13.26
N ALA A 166 1.66 -12.23 -13.70
CA ALA A 166 0.57 -11.31 -13.96
C ALA A 166 -0.40 -11.90 -15.00
N GLU A 167 -1.68 -11.59 -14.85
CA GLU A 167 -2.69 -11.94 -15.84
C GLU A 167 -2.36 -11.26 -17.17
N SER A 168 -2.48 -11.99 -18.28
CA SER A 168 -2.36 -11.40 -19.61
C SER A 168 -3.56 -10.47 -19.87
N HIS A 169 -3.30 -9.33 -20.49
CA HIS A 169 -4.39 -8.54 -21.06
C HIS A 169 -5.04 -9.37 -22.18
N VAL A 170 -6.21 -9.93 -21.91
CA VAL A 170 -7.05 -10.44 -22.99
C VAL A 170 -7.64 -9.22 -23.68
N VAL A 171 -7.05 -8.84 -24.80
CA VAL A 171 -7.69 -7.87 -25.72
C VAL A 171 -8.83 -8.64 -26.36
N VAL A 172 -10.07 -8.37 -25.95
CA VAL A 172 -11.30 -8.82 -26.61
C VAL A 172 -11.71 -7.73 -27.61
#